data_13c753113a9f4d49f839bf19039a1959
#
_entry.id   13c753113a9f4d49f839bf19039a1959
#
_cell.length_a   1.000
_cell.length_b   1.000
_cell.length_c   1.000
_cell.angle_alpha   90.00
_cell.angle_beta   90.00
_cell.angle_gamma   90.00
#
_symmetry.space_group_name_H-M   'P 1'
#
loop_
_entity.id
_entity.type
_entity.pdbx_description
1 polymer ?
#
loop_
_entity_poly.entity_id
_entity_poly.type
_entity_poly.pdbx_seq_one_letter_code
_entity_poly.pdbx_strand_id
1 'polypeptide(L)'
;MAVYKLDGDLWFPNPYEGEKDGLIAIGGDLLEDRLLLAYSNGIFPWFSFRHYKEPLWYCPLKRFVIFPDEIHISHSMKQLIRQEKYLVTVNEDFDGVINGCATANNRTEELGAWLGENMIKAYKRLHELGFAISVEVWESGEGEKYERRLVGGLYGVTIGNGF
;
A
#
# COMPACT_ATOMS: atom_id res chain seq x y z
N MET A 1 -23.65 -14.37 -3.46
CA MET A 1 -22.56 -13.40 -3.35
C MET A 1 -23.21 -12.08 -3.07
N ALA A 2 -22.80 -11.41 -2.03
CA ALA A 2 -23.42 -10.17 -1.58
C ALA A 2 -22.35 -9.09 -1.34
N VAL A 3 -22.66 -7.85 -1.71
CA VAL A 3 -21.85 -6.69 -1.35
C VAL A 3 -22.59 -5.97 -0.21
N TYR A 4 -21.91 -5.81 0.91
CA TYR A 4 -22.49 -5.23 2.11
C TYR A 4 -22.24 -3.71 2.16
N LYS A 5 -23.18 -2.96 2.69
CA LYS A 5 -22.97 -1.54 2.98
C LYS A 5 -22.53 -1.39 4.43
N LEU A 6 -21.31 -0.88 4.63
CA LEU A 6 -20.78 -0.58 5.96
C LEU A 6 -21.34 0.75 6.48
N ASP A 7 -21.58 0.80 7.77
CA ASP A 7 -22.02 1.96 8.53
C ASP A 7 -20.93 2.44 9.50
N GLY A 8 -21.31 3.11 10.57
CA GLY A 8 -20.37 3.58 11.61
C GLY A 8 -19.85 2.47 12.54
N ASP A 9 -20.51 1.31 12.57
CA ASP A 9 -20.08 0.20 13.42
C ASP A 9 -18.85 -0.50 12.88
N LEU A 10 -17.98 -0.96 13.77
CA LEU A 10 -16.71 -1.60 13.44
C LEU A 10 -16.92 -3.09 13.16
N TRP A 11 -17.20 -3.43 11.91
CA TRP A 11 -17.37 -4.82 11.47
C TRP A 11 -17.05 -4.99 9.98
N PHE A 12 -16.86 -6.25 9.57
CA PHE A 12 -16.81 -6.67 8.16
C PHE A 12 -17.59 -7.97 7.97
N PRO A 13 -18.17 -8.18 6.79
CA PRO A 13 -18.78 -9.48 6.45
C PRO A 13 -17.70 -10.56 6.33
N ASN A 14 -18.14 -11.82 6.30
CA ASN A 14 -17.25 -12.93 6.07
C ASN A 14 -16.59 -12.80 4.66
N PRO A 15 -15.25 -12.82 4.57
CA PRO A 15 -14.54 -12.71 3.29
C PRO A 15 -14.97 -13.70 2.20
N TYR A 16 -15.47 -14.86 2.58
CA TYR A 16 -15.93 -15.89 1.64
C TYR A 16 -17.29 -15.60 0.99
N GLU A 17 -18.01 -14.56 1.44
CA GLU A 17 -19.31 -14.18 0.91
C GLU A 17 -19.25 -13.15 -0.23
N GLY A 18 -18.08 -12.61 -0.50
CA GLY A 18 -17.84 -11.56 -1.48
C GLY A 18 -18.11 -11.99 -2.92
N GLU A 19 -18.08 -11.01 -3.82
CA GLU A 19 -18.19 -11.21 -5.26
C GLU A 19 -16.98 -11.98 -5.84
N LYS A 20 -17.08 -12.45 -7.07
CA LYS A 20 -16.02 -13.25 -7.71
C LYS A 20 -14.70 -12.51 -7.85
N ASP A 21 -14.73 -11.18 -7.98
CA ASP A 21 -13.57 -10.29 -8.01
C ASP A 21 -13.03 -9.94 -6.62
N GLY A 22 -13.71 -10.39 -5.57
CA GLY A 22 -13.33 -10.16 -4.18
C GLY A 22 -13.98 -8.94 -3.52
N LEU A 23 -14.83 -8.18 -4.19
CA LEU A 23 -15.57 -7.08 -3.57
C LEU A 23 -16.53 -7.63 -2.51
N ILE A 24 -16.39 -7.18 -1.26
CA ILE A 24 -17.21 -7.66 -0.14
C ILE A 24 -18.06 -6.57 0.50
N ALA A 25 -17.58 -5.31 0.50
CA ALA A 25 -18.31 -4.23 1.13
C ALA A 25 -18.01 -2.86 0.49
N ILE A 26 -18.91 -1.91 0.74
CA ILE A 26 -18.81 -0.51 0.29
C ILE A 26 -19.13 0.38 1.49
N GLY A 27 -18.46 1.54 1.59
CA GLY A 27 -18.70 2.53 2.64
C GLY A 27 -17.86 2.32 3.89
N GLY A 28 -18.36 2.82 5.03
CA GLY A 28 -17.55 2.93 6.24
C GLY A 28 -16.54 4.07 6.15
N ASP A 29 -15.56 4.05 7.03
CA ASP A 29 -14.49 5.03 7.15
C ASP A 29 -13.11 4.41 6.86
N LEU A 30 -12.05 5.23 6.96
CA LEU A 30 -10.66 4.80 6.85
C LEU A 30 -9.89 5.03 8.16
N LEU A 31 -10.60 4.99 9.29
CA LEU A 31 -9.97 5.08 10.60
C LEU A 31 -9.09 3.85 10.87
N GLU A 32 -8.11 4.04 11.71
CA GLU A 32 -7.10 3.03 12.03
C GLU A 32 -7.70 1.70 12.50
N ASP A 33 -8.70 1.72 13.37
CA ASP A 33 -9.32 0.51 13.89
C ASP A 33 -9.99 -0.32 12.79
N ARG A 34 -10.69 0.35 11.86
CA ARG A 34 -11.32 -0.32 10.71
C ARG A 34 -10.27 -0.87 9.74
N LEU A 35 -9.21 -0.11 9.47
CA LEU A 35 -8.12 -0.58 8.61
C LEU A 35 -7.41 -1.79 9.24
N LEU A 36 -7.11 -1.75 10.53
CA LEU A 36 -6.46 -2.86 11.24
C LEU A 36 -7.36 -4.10 11.27
N LEU A 37 -8.67 -3.92 11.53
CA LEU A 37 -9.63 -5.02 11.44
C LEU A 37 -9.68 -5.61 10.03
N ALA A 38 -9.72 -4.76 9.01
CA ALA A 38 -9.73 -5.20 7.62
C ALA A 38 -8.49 -6.03 7.28
N TYR A 39 -7.30 -5.47 7.48
CA TYR A 39 -6.04 -6.15 7.16
C TYR A 39 -5.86 -7.44 7.96
N SER A 40 -6.27 -7.50 9.23
CA SER A 40 -6.24 -8.72 10.05
C SER A 40 -7.10 -9.86 9.47
N ASN A 41 -8.11 -9.51 8.67
CA ASN A 41 -8.97 -10.46 7.98
C ASN A 41 -8.62 -10.61 6.48
N GLY A 42 -7.49 -10.06 6.05
CA GLY A 42 -7.08 -10.09 4.66
C GLY A 42 -7.92 -9.19 3.74
N ILE A 43 -8.66 -8.25 4.30
CA ILE A 43 -9.46 -7.26 3.57
C ILE A 43 -8.63 -6.00 3.39
N PHE A 44 -8.77 -5.33 2.25
CA PHE A 44 -8.09 -4.06 2.02
C PHE A 44 -9.01 -3.08 1.29
N PRO A 45 -8.84 -1.76 1.52
CA PRO A 45 -9.60 -0.75 0.81
C PRO A 45 -9.04 -0.50 -0.57
N TRP A 46 -9.93 -0.28 -1.53
CA TRP A 46 -9.62 0.19 -2.85
C TRP A 46 -10.62 1.25 -3.26
N PHE A 47 -10.19 2.33 -3.87
CA PHE A 47 -11.11 3.31 -4.44
C PHE A 47 -11.40 2.96 -5.88
N SER A 48 -12.69 2.88 -6.20
CA SER A 48 -13.14 2.82 -7.58
C SER A 48 -13.14 4.22 -8.17
N PHE A 49 -12.37 4.36 -9.22
CA PHE A 49 -12.18 5.56 -10.00
C PHE A 49 -13.51 6.10 -10.52
N ARG A 50 -13.76 7.37 -10.34
CA ARG A 50 -14.80 8.20 -10.99
C ARG A 50 -16.21 8.17 -10.43
N HIS A 51 -16.69 7.13 -9.74
CA HIS A 51 -18.12 7.04 -9.38
C HIS A 51 -18.42 6.85 -7.90
N TYR A 52 -17.45 6.40 -7.10
CA TYR A 52 -17.68 6.16 -5.68
C TYR A 52 -16.74 7.02 -4.83
N LYS A 53 -17.33 7.86 -3.99
CA LYS A 53 -16.59 8.62 -2.96
C LYS A 53 -16.31 7.78 -1.72
N GLU A 54 -16.96 6.62 -1.61
CA GLU A 54 -16.87 5.72 -0.48
C GLU A 54 -15.80 4.64 -0.74
N PRO A 55 -15.10 4.15 0.30
CA PRO A 55 -14.17 3.04 0.17
C PRO A 55 -14.86 1.79 -0.35
N LEU A 56 -14.20 1.06 -1.24
CA LEU A 56 -14.55 -0.29 -1.63
C LEU A 56 -13.62 -1.26 -0.94
N TRP A 57 -14.17 -2.31 -0.34
CA TRP A 57 -13.39 -3.28 0.43
C TRP A 57 -13.32 -4.60 -0.30
N TYR A 58 -12.10 -5.07 -0.52
CA TYR A 58 -11.83 -6.28 -1.29
C TYR A 58 -11.14 -7.35 -0.45
N CYS A 59 -11.51 -8.60 -0.70
CA CYS A 59 -10.81 -9.78 -0.22
C CYS A 59 -10.76 -10.87 -1.30
N PRO A 60 -9.88 -10.78 -2.29
CA PRO A 60 -9.70 -11.86 -3.26
C PRO A 60 -9.25 -13.14 -2.55
N LEU A 61 -9.94 -14.26 -2.78
CA LEU A 61 -9.62 -15.54 -2.15
C LEU A 61 -8.34 -16.18 -2.70
N LYS A 62 -7.98 -15.85 -3.96
CA LYS A 62 -6.71 -16.27 -4.56
C LYS A 62 -5.77 -15.07 -4.59
N ARG A 63 -4.62 -15.21 -3.96
CA ARG A 63 -3.61 -14.15 -3.85
C ARG A 63 -2.28 -14.62 -4.39
N PHE A 64 -1.60 -13.71 -5.05
CA PHE A 64 -0.18 -13.87 -5.31
C PHE A 64 0.57 -13.47 -4.04
N VAL A 65 1.47 -14.34 -3.60
CA VAL A 65 2.32 -14.10 -2.42
C VAL A 65 3.77 -14.31 -2.78
N ILE A 66 4.67 -13.63 -2.09
CA ILE A 66 6.11 -13.80 -2.21
C ILE A 66 6.62 -14.36 -0.89
N PHE A 67 7.23 -15.54 -0.94
CA PHE A 67 7.96 -16.09 0.19
C PHE A 67 9.41 -15.62 0.10
N PRO A 68 9.98 -14.98 1.14
CA PRO A 68 11.33 -14.43 1.10
C PRO A 68 12.38 -15.46 0.68
N ASP A 69 12.25 -16.70 1.14
CA ASP A 69 13.20 -17.78 0.83
C ASP A 69 13.09 -18.32 -0.61
N GLU A 70 12.00 -18.00 -1.31
CA GLU A 70 11.73 -18.45 -2.69
C GLU A 70 11.93 -17.34 -3.72
N ILE A 71 12.39 -16.17 -3.30
CA ILE A 71 12.47 -15.00 -4.18
C ILE A 71 13.52 -15.22 -5.29
N HIS A 72 13.08 -15.12 -6.53
CA HIS A 72 14.01 -15.19 -7.67
C HIS A 72 14.63 -13.81 -7.94
N ILE A 73 15.94 -13.68 -7.71
CA ILE A 73 16.68 -12.46 -8.05
C ILE A 73 17.34 -12.65 -9.42
N SER A 74 16.92 -11.86 -10.41
CA SER A 74 17.46 -11.91 -11.77
C SER A 74 18.95 -11.56 -11.81
N HIS A 75 19.65 -12.00 -12.89
CA HIS A 75 21.07 -11.69 -13.05
C HIS A 75 21.35 -10.19 -13.09
N SER A 76 20.52 -9.41 -13.79
CA SER A 76 20.64 -7.94 -13.86
C SER A 76 20.46 -7.29 -12.49
N MET A 77 19.50 -7.76 -11.69
CA MET A 77 19.30 -7.25 -10.33
C MET A 77 20.49 -7.58 -9.42
N LYS A 78 21.04 -8.81 -9.50
CA LYS A 78 22.26 -9.17 -8.75
C LYS A 78 23.44 -8.28 -9.12
N GLN A 79 23.57 -7.92 -10.40
CA GLN A 79 24.61 -7.02 -10.87
C GLN A 79 24.41 -5.60 -10.31
N LEU A 80 23.15 -5.09 -10.36
CA LEU A 80 22.82 -3.78 -9.82
C LEU A 80 23.10 -3.66 -8.32
N ILE A 81 22.75 -4.69 -7.55
CA ILE A 81 23.04 -4.76 -6.11
C ILE A 81 24.55 -4.72 -5.85
N ARG A 82 25.36 -5.46 -6.64
CA ARG A 82 26.83 -5.46 -6.49
C ARG A 82 27.48 -4.12 -6.83
N GLN A 83 26.85 -3.31 -7.64
CA GLN A 83 27.37 -1.99 -8.02
C GLN A 83 27.15 -0.95 -6.92
N GLU A 84 26.35 -1.24 -5.89
CA GLU A 84 26.04 -0.35 -4.78
C GLU A 84 25.60 1.07 -5.21
N LYS A 85 25.02 1.15 -6.42
CA LYS A 85 24.58 2.43 -7.01
C LYS A 85 23.46 3.08 -6.23
N TYR A 86 22.65 2.27 -5.56
CA TYR A 86 21.49 2.69 -4.81
C TYR A 86 21.63 2.30 -3.34
N LEU A 87 21.22 3.20 -2.47
CA LEU A 87 21.03 2.91 -1.05
C LEU A 87 19.57 2.53 -0.82
N VAL A 88 19.35 1.49 -0.03
CA VAL A 88 18.01 1.07 0.41
C VAL A 88 17.87 1.33 1.90
N THR A 89 16.80 1.98 2.30
CA THR A 89 16.47 2.28 3.69
C THR A 89 15.06 1.81 4.03
N VAL A 90 14.72 1.82 5.30
CA VAL A 90 13.38 1.46 5.79
C VAL A 90 12.92 2.56 6.76
N ASN A 91 11.72 3.09 6.54
CA ASN A 91 11.09 4.11 7.39
C ASN A 91 11.88 5.41 7.53
N GLU A 92 12.72 5.79 6.57
CA GLU A 92 13.38 7.08 6.58
C GLU A 92 12.53 8.22 5.99
N ASP A 93 11.69 7.89 4.99
CA ASP A 93 10.84 8.90 4.33
C ASP A 93 9.53 8.27 3.82
N PHE A 94 8.68 7.86 4.76
CA PHE A 94 7.35 7.33 4.43
C PHE A 94 6.53 8.32 3.60
N ASP A 95 6.64 9.61 3.93
CA ASP A 95 5.92 10.68 3.24
C ASP A 95 6.36 10.83 1.79
N GLY A 96 7.66 10.80 1.52
CA GLY A 96 8.19 10.80 0.16
C GLY A 96 7.73 9.60 -0.65
N VAL A 97 7.78 8.40 -0.05
CA VAL A 97 7.35 7.16 -0.72
C VAL A 97 5.86 7.19 -1.05
N ILE A 98 4.97 7.49 -0.09
CA ILE A 98 3.52 7.44 -0.34
C ILE A 98 3.09 8.51 -1.35
N ASN A 99 3.66 9.70 -1.30
CA ASN A 99 3.42 10.74 -2.27
C ASN A 99 3.96 10.36 -3.66
N GLY A 100 5.16 9.77 -3.72
CA GLY A 100 5.70 9.21 -4.95
C GLY A 100 4.79 8.15 -5.58
N CYS A 101 4.25 7.24 -4.78
CA CYS A 101 3.28 6.24 -5.23
C CYS A 101 1.99 6.86 -5.77
N ALA A 102 1.52 7.95 -5.17
CA ALA A 102 0.32 8.66 -5.61
C ALA A 102 0.52 9.40 -6.94
N THR A 103 1.71 9.95 -7.18
CA THR A 103 1.98 10.85 -8.32
C THR A 103 2.78 10.20 -9.45
N ALA A 104 3.38 9.02 -9.24
CA ALA A 104 4.20 8.34 -10.23
C ALA A 104 3.44 8.14 -11.55
N ASN A 105 4.14 8.35 -12.67
CA ASN A 105 3.60 8.24 -14.03
C ASN A 105 2.42 9.19 -14.33
N ASN A 106 2.43 10.40 -13.78
CA ASN A 106 1.35 11.39 -13.91
C ASN A 106 -0.02 10.86 -13.46
N ARG A 107 -0.05 9.96 -12.51
CA ARG A 107 -1.29 9.51 -11.88
C ARG A 107 -1.86 10.67 -11.06
N THR A 108 -3.01 11.18 -11.49
CA THR A 108 -3.81 12.16 -10.74
C THR A 108 -5.14 11.51 -10.38
N GLU A 109 -5.84 12.04 -9.39
CA GLU A 109 -7.20 11.57 -9.06
C GLU A 109 -8.12 11.61 -10.28
N GLU A 110 -7.98 12.64 -11.13
CA GLU A 110 -8.72 12.77 -12.38
C GLU A 110 -8.40 11.67 -13.40
N LEU A 111 -7.18 11.15 -13.38
CA LEU A 111 -6.69 10.08 -14.27
C LEU A 111 -6.82 8.70 -13.64
N GLY A 112 -7.39 8.60 -12.44
CA GLY A 112 -7.70 7.34 -11.80
C GLY A 112 -6.63 6.83 -10.83
N ALA A 113 -5.93 7.72 -10.12
CA ALA A 113 -5.11 7.32 -8.97
C ALA A 113 -6.02 6.75 -7.87
N TRP A 114 -5.78 5.50 -7.47
CA TRP A 114 -6.53 4.88 -6.36
C TRP A 114 -6.11 5.43 -4.99
N LEU A 115 -4.95 6.07 -4.92
CA LEU A 115 -4.37 6.63 -3.71
C LEU A 115 -4.69 8.12 -3.62
N GLY A 116 -5.92 8.43 -3.22
CA GLY A 116 -6.37 9.81 -2.98
C GLY A 116 -5.94 10.33 -1.60
N GLU A 117 -6.20 11.61 -1.34
CA GLU A 117 -5.78 12.30 -0.11
C GLU A 117 -6.22 11.58 1.18
N ASN A 118 -7.44 11.05 1.24
CA ASN A 118 -7.95 10.36 2.43
C ASN A 118 -7.19 9.05 2.68
N MET A 119 -6.82 8.33 1.62
CA MET A 119 -5.98 7.13 1.73
C MET A 119 -4.58 7.48 2.22
N ILE A 120 -3.97 8.51 1.64
CA ILE A 120 -2.65 8.98 2.07
C ILE A 120 -2.66 9.32 3.57
N LYS A 121 -3.65 10.08 4.03
CA LYS A 121 -3.80 10.43 5.46
C LYS A 121 -3.95 9.18 6.34
N ALA A 122 -4.77 8.23 5.90
CA ALA A 122 -5.02 6.99 6.64
C ALA A 122 -3.75 6.13 6.78
N TYR A 123 -2.99 5.95 5.69
CA TYR A 123 -1.75 5.17 5.75
C TYR A 123 -0.62 5.88 6.49
N LYS A 124 -0.52 7.22 6.43
CA LYS A 124 0.39 7.99 7.29
C LYS A 124 0.05 7.77 8.76
N ARG A 125 -1.24 7.75 9.10
CA ARG A 125 -1.68 7.45 10.46
C ARG A 125 -1.30 6.03 10.89
N LEU A 126 -1.47 5.03 10.04
CA LEU A 126 -0.99 3.67 10.31
C LEU A 126 0.53 3.60 10.50
N HIS A 127 1.29 4.39 9.72
CA HIS A 127 2.74 4.49 9.88
C HIS A 127 3.13 5.08 11.23
N GLU A 128 2.51 6.18 11.66
CA GLU A 128 2.72 6.79 12.97
C GLU A 128 2.45 5.80 14.13
N LEU A 129 1.48 4.92 13.95
CA LEU A 129 1.13 3.86 14.91
C LEU A 129 2.01 2.60 14.82
N GLY A 130 2.94 2.55 13.85
CA GLY A 130 3.84 1.43 13.64
C GLY A 130 3.25 0.24 12.86
N PHE A 131 2.09 0.41 12.23
CA PHE A 131 1.42 -0.62 11.43
C PHE A 131 1.66 -0.51 9.92
N ALA A 132 2.32 0.54 9.47
CA ALA A 132 2.76 0.66 8.08
C ALA A 132 4.23 1.05 8.03
N ILE A 133 4.94 0.47 7.07
CA ILE A 133 6.36 0.74 6.82
C ILE A 133 6.58 1.14 5.38
N SER A 134 7.68 1.84 5.14
CA SER A 134 8.18 2.14 3.80
C SER A 134 9.56 1.53 3.59
N VAL A 135 9.85 1.26 2.34
CA VAL A 135 11.20 0.94 1.86
C VAL A 135 11.55 1.96 0.80
N GLU A 136 12.63 2.66 0.99
CA GLU A 136 13.10 3.70 0.09
C GLU A 136 14.27 3.21 -0.74
N VAL A 137 14.36 3.68 -1.98
CA VAL A 137 15.52 3.51 -2.85
C VAL A 137 16.05 4.88 -3.22
N TRP A 138 17.28 5.13 -2.81
CA TRP A 138 17.96 6.43 -3.00
C TRP A 138 19.07 6.30 -4.03
N GLU A 139 19.18 7.28 -4.90
CA GLU A 139 20.34 7.48 -5.74
C GLU A 139 21.25 8.52 -5.09
N SER A 140 22.56 8.19 -4.97
CA SER A 140 23.56 9.12 -4.46
C SER A 140 23.80 10.24 -5.48
N GLY A 141 23.74 11.51 -5.04
CA GLY A 141 24.11 12.64 -5.87
C GLY A 141 25.61 12.68 -6.11
N GLU A 142 26.04 13.14 -7.29
CA GLU A 142 27.42 13.50 -7.57
C GLU A 142 27.67 14.93 -7.02
N GLY A 143 28.43 15.08 -5.92
CA GLY A 143 28.81 16.39 -5.37
C GLY A 143 29.16 16.39 -3.89
N GLU A 144 29.68 17.52 -3.37
CA GLU A 144 30.13 17.71 -1.97
C GLU A 144 28.98 17.72 -0.94
N LYS A 145 27.72 17.76 -1.36
CA LYS A 145 26.53 17.52 -0.53
C LYS A 145 25.96 16.17 -0.88
N TYR A 146 25.92 15.30 0.10
CA TYR A 146 25.21 14.00 0.06
C TYR A 146 23.70 14.21 -0.06
N GLU A 147 23.23 14.87 -1.12
CA GLU A 147 21.81 14.96 -1.44
C GLU A 147 21.39 13.63 -2.07
N ARG A 148 20.82 12.78 -1.23
CA ARG A 148 20.16 11.57 -1.71
C ARG A 148 18.85 11.95 -2.41
N ARG A 149 18.63 11.41 -3.60
CA ARG A 149 17.38 11.59 -4.33
C ARG A 149 16.55 10.31 -4.21
N LEU A 150 15.34 10.41 -3.70
CA LEU A 150 14.39 9.30 -3.70
C LEU A 150 14.02 8.98 -5.15
N VAL A 151 14.38 7.77 -5.61
CA VAL A 151 14.16 7.32 -6.99
C VAL A 151 13.18 6.14 -7.10
N GLY A 152 12.86 5.52 -5.98
CA GLY A 152 11.90 4.44 -5.90
C GLY A 152 11.53 4.14 -4.46
N GLY A 153 10.46 3.39 -4.30
CA GLY A 153 10.02 2.95 -2.99
C GLY A 153 8.75 2.16 -3.06
N LEU A 154 8.44 1.52 -1.96
CA LEU A 154 7.16 0.87 -1.71
C LEU A 154 6.76 1.10 -0.26
N TYR A 155 5.48 1.03 0.00
CA TYR A 155 4.96 1.00 1.36
C TYR A 155 3.96 -0.14 1.51
N GLY A 156 3.76 -0.60 2.72
CA GLY A 156 2.79 -1.64 3.03
C GLY A 156 2.38 -1.63 4.48
N VAL A 157 1.35 -2.39 4.78
CA VAL A 157 0.83 -2.59 6.13
C VAL A 157 1.41 -3.89 6.69
N THR A 158 1.93 -3.82 7.91
CA THR A 158 2.51 -4.98 8.61
C THR A 158 1.57 -5.45 9.70
N ILE A 159 1.11 -6.69 9.62
CA ILE A 159 0.30 -7.33 10.65
C ILE A 159 0.85 -8.73 10.91
N GLY A 160 1.27 -8.97 12.14
CA GLY A 160 1.98 -10.20 12.48
C GLY A 160 3.27 -10.34 11.66
N ASN A 161 3.42 -11.43 10.92
CA ASN A 161 4.57 -11.69 10.05
C ASN A 161 4.29 -11.37 8.57
N GLY A 162 3.17 -10.72 8.26
CA GLY A 162 2.80 -10.31 6.90
C GLY A 162 3.18 -8.85 6.61
N PHE A 163 3.58 -8.61 5.36
CA PHE A 163 3.84 -7.28 4.80
C PHE A 163 3.21 -7.15 3.42
#